data_3fd03147ff7cd7d868dee816be0ce6cd
#
_entry.id   3fd03147ff7cd7d868dee816be0ce6cd
#
_cell.length_a   1.000
_cell.length_b   1.000
_cell.length_c   1.000
_cell.angle_alpha   90.00
_cell.angle_beta   90.00
_cell.angle_gamma   90.00
#
_symmetry.space_group_name_H-M   'P 1'
#
loop_
_entity.id
_entity.type
_entity.pdbx_description
1 polymer ?
#
loop_
_entity_poly.entity_id
_entity_poly.type
_entity_poly.pdbx_seq_one_letter_code
_entity_poly.pdbx_strand_id
1 'polypeptide(L)'
;GLDVTHVPFQGGAPAVQATLAGHTQIFMNVVPTVAPHVRQGTLRAVGVASKQRSRFFPDVPTLEEAGFPKHESEYWVAALFPAGTSKDKIDLLQGQIAEILKMPDVQDRLNVLGFDGAPSTADALAAYLKAEFDKWGSVVRASNIKIE
;
A
#
# COMPACT_ATOMS: atom_id res chain seq x y z
N GLY A 1 -1.46 10.50 24.94
CA GLY A 1 -0.87 9.71 23.87
C GLY A 1 -0.60 8.30 24.35
N LEU A 2 -0.46 7.35 23.43
CA LEU A 2 0.01 6.00 23.75
C LEU A 2 1.54 6.01 23.79
N ASP A 3 2.12 5.36 24.78
CA ASP A 3 3.56 5.06 24.81
C ASP A 3 3.76 3.73 24.05
N VAL A 4 4.33 3.80 22.87
CA VAL A 4 4.56 2.63 22.00
C VAL A 4 6.03 2.53 21.62
N THR A 5 6.58 1.33 21.73
CA THR A 5 7.94 1.03 21.32
C THR A 5 7.92 0.49 19.88
N HIS A 6 8.67 1.12 18.99
CA HIS A 6 8.85 0.62 17.64
C HIS A 6 9.79 -0.59 17.63
N VAL A 7 9.34 -1.69 17.03
CA VAL A 7 10.13 -2.92 16.83
C VAL A 7 10.33 -3.12 15.34
N PRO A 8 11.54 -2.87 14.81
CA PRO A 8 11.82 -3.02 13.37
C PRO A 8 11.93 -4.48 12.97
N PHE A 9 11.41 -4.81 11.78
CA PHE A 9 11.54 -6.12 11.14
C PHE A 9 12.04 -5.99 9.70
N GLN A 10 12.71 -7.00 9.19
CA GLN A 10 13.16 -7.06 7.79
C GLN A 10 12.00 -7.49 6.87
N GLY A 11 10.97 -6.64 6.77
CA GLY A 11 9.82 -6.84 5.91
C GLY A 11 8.54 -7.32 6.61
N GLY A 12 7.46 -7.43 5.84
CA GLY A 12 6.12 -7.70 6.38
C GLY A 12 5.92 -9.12 6.92
N ALA A 13 6.54 -10.13 6.30
CA ALA A 13 6.34 -11.52 6.72
C ALA A 13 6.85 -11.80 8.15
N PRO A 14 8.09 -11.45 8.55
CA PRO A 14 8.52 -11.62 9.93
C PRO A 14 7.72 -10.77 10.93
N ALA A 15 7.28 -9.58 10.56
CA ALA A 15 6.43 -8.73 11.41
C ALA A 15 5.07 -9.40 11.69
N VAL A 16 4.43 -9.97 10.66
CA VAL A 16 3.18 -10.72 10.82
C VAL A 16 3.36 -11.91 11.75
N GLN A 17 4.42 -12.69 11.57
CA GLN A 17 4.68 -13.84 12.45
C GLN A 17 4.88 -13.43 13.90
N ALA A 18 5.63 -12.36 14.14
CA ALA A 18 5.84 -11.84 15.50
C ALA A 18 4.52 -11.39 16.15
N THR A 19 3.62 -10.78 15.37
CA THR A 19 2.30 -10.35 15.88
C THR A 19 1.39 -11.55 16.14
N LEU A 20 1.37 -12.55 15.27
CA LEU A 20 0.61 -13.80 15.47
C LEU A 20 1.10 -14.58 16.70
N ALA A 21 2.41 -14.54 16.98
CA ALA A 21 3.02 -15.14 18.15
C ALA A 21 2.83 -14.32 19.43
N GLY A 22 2.23 -13.12 19.35
CA GLY A 22 2.02 -12.24 20.52
C GLY A 22 3.27 -11.46 20.97
N HIS A 23 4.36 -11.48 20.20
CA HIS A 23 5.56 -10.72 20.49
C HIS A 23 5.37 -9.21 20.26
N THR A 24 4.48 -8.84 19.35
CA THR A 24 4.02 -7.46 19.14
C THR A 24 2.50 -7.42 19.20
N GLN A 25 1.93 -6.34 19.74
CA GLN A 25 0.49 -6.20 19.93
C GLN A 25 -0.21 -5.52 18.76
N ILE A 26 0.52 -4.66 18.05
CA ILE A 26 0.01 -3.85 16.93
C ILE A 26 1.07 -3.88 15.82
N PHE A 27 0.64 -3.94 14.58
CA PHE A 27 1.53 -3.65 13.45
C PHE A 27 0.76 -2.98 12.31
N MET A 28 1.48 -2.25 11.48
CA MET A 28 0.96 -1.66 10.25
C MET A 28 1.58 -2.36 9.06
N ASN A 29 0.74 -2.79 8.14
CA ASN A 29 1.22 -3.44 6.92
C ASN A 29 0.21 -3.27 5.79
N VAL A 30 0.61 -3.72 4.59
CA VAL A 30 -0.23 -3.66 3.39
C VAL A 30 -1.30 -4.75 3.39
N VAL A 31 -2.45 -4.47 2.79
CA VAL A 31 -3.60 -5.39 2.72
C VAL A 31 -3.20 -6.80 2.23
N PRO A 32 -2.41 -6.97 1.16
CA PRO A 32 -2.01 -8.30 0.70
C PRO A 32 -1.38 -9.19 1.78
N THR A 33 -0.56 -8.61 2.64
CA THR A 33 0.14 -9.35 3.70
C THR A 33 -0.81 -9.79 4.82
N VAL A 34 -1.83 -8.99 5.14
CA VAL A 34 -2.70 -9.22 6.30
C VAL A 34 -4.03 -9.88 5.97
N ALA A 35 -4.49 -9.78 4.71
CA ALA A 35 -5.82 -10.23 4.31
C ALA A 35 -6.10 -11.71 4.65
N PRO A 36 -5.20 -12.67 4.43
CA PRO A 36 -5.44 -14.06 4.83
C PRO A 36 -5.70 -14.22 6.33
N HIS A 37 -4.92 -13.53 7.16
CA HIS A 37 -5.01 -13.61 8.62
C HIS A 37 -6.25 -12.93 9.18
N VAL A 38 -6.66 -11.81 8.59
CA VAL A 38 -7.91 -11.13 8.97
C VAL A 38 -9.11 -11.98 8.59
N ARG A 39 -9.12 -12.59 7.40
CA ARG A 39 -10.20 -13.52 6.96
C ARG A 39 -10.30 -14.76 7.83
N GLN A 40 -9.17 -15.26 8.34
CA GLN A 40 -9.11 -16.40 9.26
C GLN A 40 -9.43 -16.02 10.71
N GLY A 41 -9.57 -14.73 11.03
CA GLY A 41 -9.81 -14.25 12.38
C GLY A 41 -8.60 -14.32 13.31
N THR A 42 -7.40 -14.64 12.79
CA THR A 42 -6.14 -14.68 13.57
C THR A 42 -5.54 -13.29 13.78
N LEU A 43 -5.92 -12.31 12.97
CA LEU A 43 -5.64 -10.89 13.15
C LEU A 43 -6.93 -10.08 13.07
N ARG A 44 -6.99 -8.98 13.78
CA ARG A 44 -8.09 -8.01 13.74
C ARG A 44 -7.62 -6.73 13.08
N ALA A 45 -8.22 -6.36 11.94
CA ALA A 45 -8.03 -5.04 11.35
C ALA A 45 -8.82 -3.99 12.16
N VAL A 46 -8.17 -2.89 12.52
CA VAL A 46 -8.76 -1.82 13.34
C VAL A 46 -8.92 -0.50 12.59
N GLY A 47 -8.23 -0.33 11.47
CA GLY A 47 -8.31 0.85 10.61
C GLY A 47 -7.51 0.66 9.33
N VAL A 48 -7.85 1.42 8.29
CA VAL A 48 -7.10 1.51 7.04
C VAL A 48 -6.63 2.94 6.81
N ALA A 49 -5.41 3.10 6.32
CA ALA A 49 -4.80 4.41 6.08
C ALA A 49 -5.11 5.00 4.69
N SER A 50 -5.97 4.35 3.92
CA SER A 50 -6.43 4.84 2.60
C SER A 50 -7.52 5.90 2.74
N LYS A 51 -7.74 6.70 1.69
CA LYS A 51 -8.82 7.71 1.61
C LYS A 51 -10.21 7.11 1.69
N GLN A 52 -10.36 5.89 1.22
CA GLN A 52 -11.61 5.15 1.22
C GLN A 52 -11.42 3.82 1.95
N ARG A 53 -12.52 3.26 2.46
CA ARG A 53 -12.48 1.93 3.05
C ARG A 53 -12.00 0.91 2.02
N SER A 54 -11.22 -0.04 2.48
CA SER A 54 -10.77 -1.13 1.62
C SER A 54 -11.96 -2.02 1.24
N ARG A 55 -12.12 -2.32 -0.04
CA ARG A 55 -13.11 -3.31 -0.49
C ARG A 55 -12.88 -4.71 0.07
N PHE A 56 -11.66 -4.98 0.51
CA PHE A 56 -11.31 -6.26 1.16
C PHE A 56 -11.73 -6.31 2.63
N PHE A 57 -11.95 -5.13 3.24
CA PHE A 57 -12.35 -4.96 4.63
C PHE A 57 -13.40 -3.83 4.74
N PRO A 58 -14.60 -4.01 4.18
CA PRO A 58 -15.60 -2.93 4.08
C PRO A 58 -16.09 -2.43 5.45
N ASP A 59 -16.02 -3.26 6.47
CA ASP A 59 -16.44 -2.92 7.84
C ASP A 59 -15.34 -2.21 8.64
N VAL A 60 -14.09 -2.14 8.11
CA VAL A 60 -12.97 -1.49 8.78
C VAL A 60 -12.95 0.00 8.41
N PRO A 61 -13.02 0.91 9.39
CA PRO A 61 -13.03 2.34 9.11
C PRO A 61 -11.68 2.84 8.57
N THR A 62 -11.71 3.96 7.84
CA THR A 62 -10.49 4.70 7.53
C THR A 62 -9.98 5.43 8.78
N LEU A 63 -8.71 5.84 8.78
CA LEU A 63 -8.16 6.67 9.87
C LEU A 63 -8.91 8.00 9.98
N GLU A 64 -9.35 8.58 8.86
CA GLU A 64 -10.14 9.81 8.86
C GLU A 64 -11.51 9.61 9.54
N GLU A 65 -12.24 8.53 9.21
CA GLU A 65 -13.50 8.17 9.86
C GLU A 65 -13.32 7.89 11.37
N ALA A 66 -12.13 7.38 11.75
CA ALA A 66 -11.77 7.16 13.15
C ALA A 66 -11.31 8.43 13.89
N GLY A 67 -11.36 9.62 13.26
CA GLY A 67 -11.00 10.90 13.87
C GLY A 67 -9.52 11.30 13.73
N PHE A 68 -8.76 10.63 12.86
CA PHE A 68 -7.35 10.91 12.57
C PHE A 68 -7.16 11.41 11.13
N PRO A 69 -7.55 12.66 10.81
CA PRO A 69 -7.40 13.20 9.45
C PRO A 69 -5.93 13.41 9.10
N LYS A 70 -5.62 13.44 7.79
CA LYS A 70 -4.28 13.68 7.24
C LYS A 70 -3.23 12.60 7.55
N HIS A 71 -3.65 11.38 7.87
CA HIS A 71 -2.77 10.23 8.08
C HIS A 71 -2.89 9.21 6.94
N GLU A 72 -3.15 9.69 5.73
CA GLU A 72 -3.31 8.84 4.55
C GLU A 72 -1.96 8.29 4.08
N SER A 73 -1.91 6.98 3.91
CA SER A 73 -0.79 6.24 3.34
C SER A 73 -1.33 5.12 2.48
N GLU A 74 -0.99 5.13 1.20
CA GLU A 74 -1.39 4.07 0.27
C GLU A 74 -0.14 3.31 -0.20
N TYR A 75 -0.29 2.00 -0.32
CA TYR A 75 0.71 1.14 -0.93
C TYR A 75 0.42 1.00 -2.41
N TRP A 76 1.43 1.24 -3.23
CA TRP A 76 1.32 1.15 -4.68
C TRP A 76 2.52 0.42 -5.29
N VAL A 77 2.32 -0.17 -6.45
CA VAL A 77 3.34 -0.81 -7.27
C VAL A 77 3.30 -0.21 -8.67
N ALA A 78 4.44 0.16 -9.21
CA ALA A 78 4.55 0.74 -10.53
C ALA A 78 5.59 0.00 -11.38
N ALA A 79 5.35 -0.09 -12.69
CA ALA A 79 6.34 -0.50 -13.67
C ALA A 79 7.11 0.73 -14.16
N LEU A 80 8.44 0.66 -14.14
CA LEU A 80 9.31 1.75 -14.56
C LEU A 80 10.29 1.26 -15.63
N PHE A 81 10.65 2.16 -16.53
CA PHE A 81 11.71 1.94 -17.51
C PHE A 81 13.01 2.67 -17.12
N PRO A 82 14.16 2.20 -17.57
CA PRO A 82 15.39 2.98 -17.51
C PRO A 82 15.25 4.34 -18.19
N ALA A 83 15.98 5.34 -17.68
CA ALA A 83 16.03 6.65 -18.29
C ALA A 83 16.49 6.58 -19.76
N GLY A 84 15.87 7.39 -20.63
CA GLY A 84 16.16 7.40 -22.07
C GLY A 84 15.41 6.34 -22.90
N THR A 85 14.56 5.53 -22.29
CA THR A 85 13.67 4.64 -23.07
C THR A 85 12.73 5.47 -23.94
N SER A 86 12.60 5.10 -25.22
CA SER A 86 11.75 5.84 -26.17
C SER A 86 10.28 5.79 -25.76
N LYS A 87 9.57 6.89 -26.02
CA LYS A 87 8.15 7.04 -25.67
C LYS A 87 7.28 5.93 -26.25
N ASP A 88 7.54 5.54 -27.52
CA ASP A 88 6.75 4.49 -28.19
C ASP A 88 6.77 3.15 -27.43
N LYS A 89 7.93 2.78 -26.85
CA LYS A 89 8.05 1.56 -26.04
C LYS A 89 7.29 1.68 -24.72
N ILE A 90 7.34 2.85 -24.10
CA ILE A 90 6.61 3.14 -22.86
C ILE A 90 5.10 3.06 -23.13
N ASP A 91 4.62 3.73 -24.17
CA ASP A 91 3.20 3.77 -24.52
C ASP A 91 2.68 2.37 -24.91
N LEU A 92 3.49 1.59 -25.66
CA LEU A 92 3.13 0.23 -26.03
C LEU A 92 2.93 -0.66 -24.79
N LEU A 93 3.90 -0.68 -23.86
CA LEU A 93 3.81 -1.52 -22.67
C LEU A 93 2.69 -1.03 -21.73
N GLN A 94 2.55 0.29 -21.58
CA GLN A 94 1.48 0.87 -20.77
C GLN A 94 0.10 0.44 -21.30
N GLY A 95 -0.11 0.51 -22.63
CA GLY A 95 -1.34 0.06 -23.25
C GLY A 95 -1.60 -1.44 -23.03
N GLN A 96 -0.58 -2.27 -23.19
CA GLN A 96 -0.70 -3.72 -22.93
C GLN A 96 -1.00 -4.03 -21.46
N ILE A 97 -0.34 -3.38 -20.50
CA ILE A 97 -0.64 -3.53 -19.08
C ILE A 97 -2.08 -3.11 -18.77
N ALA A 98 -2.53 -1.99 -19.36
CA ALA A 98 -3.90 -1.51 -19.14
C ALA A 98 -4.96 -2.51 -19.66
N GLU A 99 -4.70 -3.20 -20.77
CA GLU A 99 -5.61 -4.24 -21.26
C GLU A 99 -5.53 -5.53 -20.41
N ILE A 100 -4.34 -5.96 -20.01
CA ILE A 100 -4.15 -7.13 -19.15
C ILE A 100 -4.87 -6.93 -17.81
N LEU A 101 -4.78 -5.74 -17.21
CA LEU A 101 -5.45 -5.42 -15.96
C LEU A 101 -6.98 -5.44 -16.03
N LYS A 102 -7.57 -5.44 -17.25
CA LYS A 102 -9.03 -5.60 -17.46
C LYS A 102 -9.46 -7.06 -17.58
N MET A 103 -8.54 -7.99 -17.77
CA MET A 103 -8.86 -9.41 -17.96
C MET A 103 -9.45 -10.01 -16.69
N PRO A 104 -10.56 -10.76 -16.76
CA PRO A 104 -11.24 -11.30 -15.57
C PRO A 104 -10.34 -12.18 -14.70
N ASP A 105 -9.56 -13.07 -15.30
CA ASP A 105 -8.64 -13.96 -14.59
C ASP A 105 -7.52 -13.21 -13.87
N VAL A 106 -7.06 -12.08 -14.43
CA VAL A 106 -6.08 -11.18 -13.80
C VAL A 106 -6.72 -10.45 -12.63
N GLN A 107 -7.94 -9.92 -12.83
CA GLN A 107 -8.70 -9.28 -11.76
C GLN A 107 -8.96 -10.23 -10.59
N ASP A 108 -9.35 -11.46 -10.88
CA ASP A 108 -9.57 -12.47 -9.84
C ASP A 108 -8.29 -12.77 -9.06
N ARG A 109 -7.16 -12.87 -9.73
CA ARG A 109 -5.85 -13.07 -9.05
C ARG A 109 -5.47 -11.86 -8.20
N LEU A 110 -5.62 -10.64 -8.71
CA LEU A 110 -5.36 -9.42 -7.95
C LEU A 110 -6.26 -9.35 -6.71
N ASN A 111 -7.55 -9.70 -6.86
CA ASN A 111 -8.51 -9.76 -5.76
C ASN A 111 -8.08 -10.74 -4.66
N VAL A 112 -7.65 -11.94 -5.04
CA VAL A 112 -7.14 -12.94 -4.07
C VAL A 112 -5.94 -12.41 -3.32
N LEU A 113 -5.04 -11.71 -4.01
CA LEU A 113 -3.83 -11.12 -3.44
C LEU A 113 -4.08 -9.82 -2.65
N GLY A 114 -5.27 -9.23 -2.74
CA GLY A 114 -5.59 -7.98 -2.04
C GLY A 114 -5.10 -6.73 -2.76
N PHE A 115 -4.91 -6.80 -4.09
CA PHE A 115 -4.55 -5.65 -4.92
C PHE A 115 -5.72 -5.15 -5.76
N ASP A 116 -5.70 -3.84 -6.03
CA ASP A 116 -6.54 -3.20 -7.04
C ASP A 116 -5.70 -2.90 -8.29
N GLY A 117 -6.20 -3.33 -9.46
CA GLY A 117 -5.59 -2.95 -10.73
C GLY A 117 -5.90 -1.48 -11.03
N ALA A 118 -4.88 -0.63 -11.09
CA ALA A 118 -5.00 0.80 -11.32
C ALA A 118 -4.16 1.23 -12.53
N PRO A 119 -4.63 0.98 -13.78
CA PRO A 119 -3.90 1.41 -14.95
C PRO A 119 -3.86 2.95 -15.02
N SER A 120 -2.69 3.51 -15.34
CA SER A 120 -2.51 4.95 -15.51
C SER A 120 -1.64 5.25 -16.73
N THR A 121 -1.71 6.48 -17.22
CA THR A 121 -0.75 6.97 -18.22
C THR A 121 0.61 7.25 -17.57
N ALA A 122 1.67 7.29 -18.38
CA ALA A 122 3.02 7.64 -17.92
C ALA A 122 3.05 9.02 -17.24
N ASP A 123 2.36 10.01 -17.83
CA ASP A 123 2.28 11.37 -17.27
C ASP A 123 1.53 11.41 -15.93
N ALA A 124 0.44 10.65 -15.83
CA ALA A 124 -0.31 10.55 -14.57
C ALA A 124 0.53 9.89 -13.47
N LEU A 125 1.28 8.82 -13.81
CA LEU A 125 2.21 8.20 -12.86
C LEU A 125 3.33 9.16 -12.45
N ALA A 126 3.90 9.92 -13.39
CA ALA A 126 4.94 10.90 -13.08
C ALA A 126 4.44 12.00 -12.13
N ALA A 127 3.22 12.51 -12.36
CA ALA A 127 2.59 13.49 -11.47
C ALA A 127 2.32 12.89 -10.06
N TYR A 128 1.84 11.66 -10.01
CA TYR A 128 1.61 10.94 -8.75
C TYR A 128 2.92 10.74 -7.98
N LEU A 129 3.97 10.25 -8.63
CA LEU A 129 5.28 10.07 -8.02
C LEU A 129 5.82 11.38 -7.44
N LYS A 130 5.71 12.48 -8.19
CA LYS A 130 6.13 13.80 -7.69
C LYS A 130 5.37 14.19 -6.43
N ALA A 131 4.06 14.01 -6.40
CA ALA A 131 3.25 14.33 -5.23
C ALA A 131 3.62 13.46 -4.01
N GLU A 132 3.86 12.17 -4.22
CA GLU A 132 4.31 11.26 -3.15
C GLU A 132 5.71 11.64 -2.63
N PHE A 133 6.66 12.00 -3.49
CA PHE A 133 7.97 12.50 -3.07
C PHE A 133 7.86 13.76 -2.22
N ASP A 134 7.05 14.73 -2.63
CA ASP A 134 6.87 15.98 -1.89
C ASP A 134 6.22 15.71 -0.52
N LYS A 135 5.18 14.88 -0.48
CA LYS A 135 4.48 14.45 0.75
C LYS A 135 5.43 13.75 1.72
N TRP A 136 6.05 12.66 1.30
CA TRP A 136 6.92 11.86 2.16
C TRP A 136 8.20 12.59 2.56
N GLY A 137 8.76 13.41 1.66
CA GLY A 137 9.87 14.28 1.99
C GLY A 137 9.56 15.25 3.14
N SER A 138 8.33 15.76 3.20
CA SER A 138 7.87 16.61 4.31
C SER A 138 7.72 15.83 5.62
N VAL A 139 7.17 14.61 5.56
CA VAL A 139 6.99 13.72 6.72
C VAL A 139 8.35 13.32 7.31
N VAL A 140 9.29 12.88 6.47
CA VAL A 140 10.63 12.47 6.91
C VAL A 140 11.34 13.62 7.64
N ARG A 141 11.26 14.85 7.09
CA ARG A 141 11.84 16.03 7.75
C ARG A 141 11.16 16.36 9.08
N ALA A 142 9.83 16.34 9.11
CA ALA A 142 9.05 16.68 10.31
C ALA A 142 9.24 15.65 11.44
N SER A 143 9.43 14.38 11.09
CA SER A 143 9.58 13.27 12.05
C SER A 143 11.04 12.98 12.40
N ASN A 144 12.01 13.72 11.83
CA ASN A 144 13.45 13.51 12.03
C ASN A 144 13.89 12.05 11.81
N ILE A 145 13.28 11.38 10.81
CA ILE A 145 13.59 9.98 10.46
C ILE A 145 14.99 9.95 9.84
N LYS A 146 15.89 9.15 10.42
CA LYS A 146 17.21 8.86 9.86
C LYS A 146 17.16 7.51 9.17
N ILE A 147 17.66 7.46 7.93
CA ILE A 147 17.87 6.22 7.19
C ILE A 147 19.26 5.70 7.61
N GLU A 148 19.28 4.55 8.25
CA GLU A 148 20.52 3.82 8.55
C GLU A 148 20.94 2.93 7.38
#